data_ff912ead45916c845224fac239950f1e
#
_entry.id   ff912ead45916c845224fac239950f1e
#
_cell.length_a   1.000
_cell.length_b   1.000
_cell.length_c   1.000
_cell.angle_alpha   90.00
_cell.angle_beta   90.00
_cell.angle_gamma   90.00
#
_symmetry.space_group_name_H-M   'P 1'
#
loop_
_entity.id
_entity.type
_entity.pdbx_description
1 polymer ?
#
loop_
_entity_poly.entity_id
_entity_poly.type
_entity_poly.pdbx_seq_one_letter_code
_entity_poly.pdbx_strand_id
1 'polypeptide(L)'
;MTGIIWACAATLIAACVPILAKVGTKKTDPALAGSIAGIVLCASVFFYRKDNIMGSSLIALGQRSVIFILLAGLATGLFGICFFKSIHEGYTFQVTAIVRCSYIITLVAGFFLFHNTPDTFDYIAIALMIVGTVILNLDGTGILFALLAAACASAAHILVSLGGIQLDKGVIAFWSVFIGALVLIIFTVATGGMKKIRSMSFVDGICLILAGIAYPLAYDFYGRAVSLSGSYSGYIFNLTIIVMMICSSVVLKEKVSGKKFLGACIFIAALFVIACN
;
A
#
# COMPACT_ATOMS: atom_id res chain seq x y z
N MET A 1 -16.17 -21.91 -2.43
CA MET A 1 -15.32 -21.85 -3.64
C MET A 1 -15.22 -20.45 -4.25
N THR A 2 -16.31 -19.72 -4.44
CA THR A 2 -16.30 -18.38 -5.05
C THR A 2 -15.41 -17.37 -4.32
N GLY A 3 -15.40 -17.33 -3.00
CA GLY A 3 -14.56 -16.42 -2.22
C GLY A 3 -13.05 -16.65 -2.38
N ILE A 4 -12.64 -17.92 -2.53
CA ILE A 4 -11.23 -18.28 -2.78
C ILE A 4 -10.77 -17.77 -4.16
N ILE A 5 -11.63 -17.86 -5.17
CA ILE A 5 -11.32 -17.35 -6.52
C ILE A 5 -11.09 -15.83 -6.47
N TRP A 6 -11.96 -15.10 -5.77
CA TRP A 6 -11.78 -13.66 -5.59
C TRP A 6 -10.50 -13.32 -4.82
N ALA A 7 -10.15 -14.10 -3.78
CA ALA A 7 -8.91 -13.91 -3.03
C ALA A 7 -7.67 -14.15 -3.91
N CYS A 8 -7.66 -15.21 -4.71
CA CYS A 8 -6.58 -15.49 -5.66
C CYS A 8 -6.43 -14.37 -6.69
N ALA A 9 -7.54 -13.91 -7.28
CA ALA A 9 -7.52 -12.80 -8.23
C ALA A 9 -7.00 -11.51 -7.58
N ALA A 10 -7.46 -11.17 -6.38
CA ALA A 10 -6.97 -10.04 -5.61
C ALA A 10 -5.46 -10.11 -5.37
N THR A 11 -4.95 -11.30 -5.00
CA THR A 11 -3.53 -11.55 -4.74
C THR A 11 -2.68 -11.32 -5.98
N LEU A 12 -3.11 -11.86 -7.13
CA LEU A 12 -2.41 -11.69 -8.40
C LEU A 12 -2.37 -10.22 -8.83
N ILE A 13 -3.50 -9.53 -8.77
CA ILE A 13 -3.60 -8.12 -9.15
C ILE A 13 -2.74 -7.27 -8.20
N ALA A 14 -2.82 -7.49 -6.89
CA ALA A 14 -2.03 -6.75 -5.90
C ALA A 14 -0.52 -6.97 -6.08
N ALA A 15 -0.08 -8.17 -6.46
CA ALA A 15 1.32 -8.47 -6.74
C ALA A 15 1.84 -7.73 -7.98
N CYS A 16 0.98 -7.44 -8.96
CA CYS A 16 1.36 -6.70 -10.16
C CYS A 16 1.61 -5.21 -9.88
N VAL A 17 0.93 -4.61 -8.89
CA VAL A 17 1.00 -3.16 -8.63
C VAL A 17 2.43 -2.64 -8.42
N PRO A 18 3.24 -3.20 -7.50
CA PRO A 18 4.62 -2.73 -7.30
C PRO A 18 5.52 -3.00 -8.52
N ILE A 19 5.26 -4.07 -9.27
CA ILE A 19 6.00 -4.40 -10.49
C ILE A 19 5.72 -3.36 -11.57
N LEU A 20 4.46 -3.01 -11.78
CA LEU A 20 4.05 -1.95 -12.71
C LEU A 20 4.62 -0.60 -12.29
N ALA A 21 4.59 -0.28 -10.99
CA ALA A 21 5.22 0.92 -10.44
C ALA A 21 6.74 0.94 -10.72
N LYS A 22 7.44 -0.19 -10.54
CA LYS A 22 8.88 -0.31 -10.85
C LYS A 22 9.19 -0.11 -12.32
N VAL A 23 8.42 -0.73 -13.21
CA VAL A 23 8.57 -0.54 -14.66
C VAL A 23 8.29 0.92 -15.02
N GLY A 24 7.21 1.49 -14.50
CA GLY A 24 6.82 2.87 -14.76
C GLY A 24 7.78 3.93 -14.22
N THR A 25 8.61 3.60 -13.23
CA THR A 25 9.65 4.50 -12.71
C THR A 25 11.01 4.33 -13.37
N LYS A 26 11.16 3.41 -14.33
CA LYS A 26 12.46 3.05 -14.90
C LYS A 26 13.15 4.22 -15.60
N LYS A 27 12.40 5.02 -16.35
CA LYS A 27 12.87 6.23 -17.05
C LYS A 27 12.14 7.50 -16.60
N THR A 28 11.17 7.35 -15.72
CA THR A 28 10.32 8.44 -15.22
C THR A 28 10.79 8.85 -13.82
N ASP A 29 10.80 10.14 -13.55
CA ASP A 29 11.08 10.67 -12.22
C ASP A 29 10.11 10.06 -11.19
N PRO A 30 10.59 9.56 -10.04
CA PRO A 30 9.73 8.91 -9.05
C PRO A 30 8.58 9.79 -8.54
N ALA A 31 8.79 11.11 -8.41
CA ALA A 31 7.74 12.03 -7.98
C ALA A 31 6.65 12.16 -9.04
N LEU A 32 7.04 12.29 -10.32
CA LEU A 32 6.11 12.32 -11.44
C LEU A 32 5.35 11.01 -11.57
N ALA A 33 6.03 9.87 -11.42
CA ALA A 33 5.40 8.55 -11.44
C ALA A 33 4.34 8.40 -10.34
N GLY A 34 4.68 8.83 -9.12
CA GLY A 34 3.75 8.85 -8.00
C GLY A 34 2.53 9.73 -8.26
N SER A 35 2.72 10.89 -8.87
CA SER A 35 1.62 11.80 -9.22
C SER A 35 0.67 11.19 -10.25
N ILE A 36 1.20 10.60 -11.32
CA ILE A 36 0.38 9.95 -12.36
C ILE A 36 -0.42 8.80 -11.75
N ALA A 37 0.25 7.88 -11.05
CA ALA A 37 -0.41 6.76 -10.40
C ALA A 37 -1.42 7.22 -9.33
N GLY A 38 -1.12 8.28 -8.57
CA GLY A 38 -1.99 8.87 -7.55
C GLY A 38 -3.26 9.49 -8.14
N ILE A 39 -3.15 10.21 -9.27
CA ILE A 39 -4.31 10.78 -9.97
C ILE A 39 -5.23 9.64 -10.46
N VAL A 40 -4.65 8.63 -11.12
CA VAL A 40 -5.40 7.49 -11.63
C VAL A 40 -6.03 6.69 -10.50
N LEU A 41 -5.31 6.48 -9.39
CA LEU A 41 -5.83 5.85 -8.19
C LEU A 41 -7.05 6.63 -7.65
N CYS A 42 -6.93 7.95 -7.52
CA CYS A 42 -8.01 8.80 -7.04
C CYS A 42 -9.25 8.69 -7.94
N ALA A 43 -9.07 8.79 -9.27
CA ALA A 43 -10.15 8.63 -10.23
C ALA A 43 -10.80 7.23 -10.11
N SER A 44 -10.00 6.18 -10.01
CA SER A 44 -10.49 4.81 -9.87
C SER A 44 -11.30 4.62 -8.60
N VAL A 45 -10.81 5.10 -7.44
CA VAL A 45 -11.54 5.03 -6.16
C VAL A 45 -12.86 5.80 -6.25
N PHE A 46 -12.86 6.97 -6.92
CA PHE A 46 -14.09 7.74 -7.13
C PHE A 46 -15.12 6.92 -7.91
N PHE A 47 -14.75 6.28 -9.04
CA PHE A 47 -15.67 5.46 -9.82
C PHE A 47 -16.22 4.25 -9.05
N TYR A 48 -15.40 3.60 -8.21
CA TYR A 48 -15.83 2.46 -7.40
C TYR A 48 -16.73 2.85 -6.23
N ARG A 49 -16.64 4.08 -5.71
CA ARG A 49 -17.31 4.53 -4.49
C ARG A 49 -18.23 5.73 -4.71
N LYS A 50 -18.54 6.08 -5.95
CA LYS A 50 -19.30 7.30 -6.30
C LYS A 50 -20.61 7.45 -5.53
N ASP A 51 -21.36 6.35 -5.35
CA ASP A 51 -22.66 6.40 -4.69
C ASP A 51 -22.54 6.76 -3.20
N ASN A 52 -21.52 6.24 -2.50
CA ASN A 52 -21.24 6.57 -1.11
C ASN A 52 -20.69 8.00 -0.97
N ILE A 53 -19.88 8.46 -1.92
CA ILE A 53 -19.24 9.77 -1.90
C ILE A 53 -20.29 10.86 -2.20
N MET A 54 -21.14 10.65 -3.20
CA MET A 54 -22.16 11.61 -3.61
C MET A 54 -23.32 11.73 -2.59
N GLY A 55 -23.59 10.66 -1.83
CA GLY A 55 -24.60 10.65 -0.76
C GLY A 55 -24.10 11.29 0.56
N SER A 56 -22.80 11.52 0.70
CA SER A 56 -22.22 12.13 1.91
C SER A 56 -21.87 13.59 1.67
N SER A 57 -22.53 14.53 2.39
CA SER A 57 -22.14 15.92 2.34
C SER A 57 -20.89 16.17 3.19
N LEU A 58 -19.82 16.68 2.60
CA LEU A 58 -18.63 17.18 3.33
C LEU A 58 -19.00 18.23 4.39
N ILE A 59 -20.08 18.97 4.16
CA ILE A 59 -20.58 20.05 5.04
C ILE A 59 -21.11 19.48 6.37
N ALA A 60 -21.56 18.21 6.37
CA ALA A 60 -22.00 17.52 7.59
C ALA A 60 -20.84 16.98 8.44
N LEU A 61 -19.58 17.12 7.96
CA LEU A 61 -18.41 16.68 8.68
C LEU A 61 -18.10 17.60 9.85
N GLY A 62 -18.06 17.04 11.04
CA GLY A 62 -17.56 17.77 12.19
C GLY A 62 -16.08 18.18 11.97
N GLN A 63 -15.69 19.33 12.50
CA GLN A 63 -14.36 19.91 12.36
C GLN A 63 -13.23 18.92 12.67
N ARG A 64 -13.44 18.00 13.63
CA ARG A 64 -12.51 16.95 14.02
C ARG A 64 -12.25 15.98 12.88
N SER A 65 -13.29 15.51 12.18
CA SER A 65 -13.16 14.57 11.06
C SER A 65 -12.40 15.17 9.89
N VAL A 66 -12.61 16.46 9.61
CA VAL A 66 -11.88 17.18 8.56
C VAL A 66 -10.38 17.22 8.86
N ILE A 67 -9.98 17.48 10.11
CA ILE A 67 -8.56 17.48 10.51
C ILE A 67 -7.93 16.11 10.28
N PHE A 68 -8.61 15.03 10.70
CA PHE A 68 -8.09 13.67 10.50
C PHE A 68 -7.98 13.31 9.02
N ILE A 69 -8.93 13.71 8.17
CA ILE A 69 -8.88 13.52 6.72
C ILE A 69 -7.68 14.26 6.12
N LEU A 70 -7.46 15.52 6.50
CA LEU A 70 -6.33 16.30 6.02
C LEU A 70 -4.99 15.66 6.41
N LEU A 71 -4.84 15.27 7.67
CA LEU A 71 -3.62 14.61 8.16
C LEU A 71 -3.41 13.24 7.51
N ALA A 72 -4.47 12.44 7.35
CA ALA A 72 -4.41 11.16 6.65
C ALA A 72 -4.01 11.34 5.18
N GLY A 73 -4.54 12.37 4.52
CA GLY A 73 -4.18 12.71 3.15
C GLY A 73 -2.72 13.16 3.00
N LEU A 74 -2.22 13.98 3.92
CA LEU A 74 -0.80 14.34 3.97
C LEU A 74 0.08 13.09 4.14
N ALA A 75 -0.26 12.20 5.09
CA ALA A 75 0.46 10.96 5.31
C ALA A 75 0.42 10.05 4.06
N THR A 76 -0.73 9.96 3.37
CA THR A 76 -0.88 9.20 2.12
C THR A 76 -0.02 9.79 1.00
N GLY A 77 0.07 11.11 0.88
CA GLY A 77 0.95 11.77 -0.09
C GLY A 77 2.43 11.51 0.19
N LEU A 78 2.86 11.65 1.45
CA LEU A 78 4.22 11.34 1.88
C LEU A 78 4.56 9.86 1.67
N PHE A 79 3.62 8.97 1.96
CA PHE A 79 3.73 7.54 1.62
C PHE A 79 4.05 7.37 0.13
N GLY A 80 3.26 8.00 -0.75
CA GLY A 80 3.46 7.90 -2.19
C GLY A 80 4.85 8.37 -2.63
N ILE A 81 5.31 9.54 -2.14
CA ILE A 81 6.66 10.07 -2.43
C ILE A 81 7.73 9.05 -2.03
N CYS A 82 7.68 8.57 -0.80
CA CYS A 82 8.66 7.63 -0.26
C CYS A 82 8.59 6.27 -0.97
N PHE A 83 7.39 5.76 -1.24
CA PHE A 83 7.17 4.48 -1.90
C PHE A 83 7.72 4.46 -3.33
N PHE A 84 7.37 5.45 -4.16
CA PHE A 84 7.85 5.49 -5.54
C PHE A 84 9.36 5.71 -5.60
N LYS A 85 9.93 6.50 -4.70
CA LYS A 85 11.38 6.67 -4.60
C LYS A 85 12.05 5.37 -4.15
N SER A 86 11.52 4.69 -3.17
CA SER A 86 12.01 3.40 -2.69
C SER A 86 11.95 2.31 -3.77
N ILE A 87 10.82 2.20 -4.48
CA ILE A 87 10.66 1.27 -5.60
C ILE A 87 11.66 1.56 -6.72
N HIS A 88 11.92 2.84 -7.03
CA HIS A 88 12.89 3.23 -8.05
C HIS A 88 14.30 2.77 -7.70
N GLU A 89 14.72 2.94 -6.45
CA GLU A 89 16.10 2.67 -5.99
C GLU A 89 16.31 1.21 -5.53
N GLY A 90 15.29 0.56 -4.95
CA GLY A 90 15.39 -0.75 -4.29
C GLY A 90 14.83 -1.92 -5.10
N TYR A 91 14.98 -3.13 -4.56
CA TYR A 91 14.29 -4.32 -5.08
C TYR A 91 12.80 -4.28 -4.71
N THR A 92 11.95 -4.54 -5.69
CA THR A 92 10.49 -4.41 -5.55
C THR A 92 9.92 -5.23 -4.41
N PHE A 93 10.34 -6.50 -4.29
CA PHE A 93 9.86 -7.38 -3.23
C PHE A 93 10.35 -6.98 -1.83
N GLN A 94 11.60 -6.47 -1.70
CA GLN A 94 12.12 -5.98 -0.41
C GLN A 94 11.37 -4.73 0.04
N VAL A 95 11.22 -3.75 -0.85
CA VAL A 95 10.46 -2.52 -0.57
C VAL A 95 9.05 -2.85 -0.10
N THR A 96 8.36 -3.75 -0.82
CA THR A 96 6.99 -4.09 -0.46
C THR A 96 6.90 -4.84 0.86
N ALA A 97 7.85 -5.73 1.17
CA ALA A 97 7.90 -6.39 2.47
C ALA A 97 8.12 -5.39 3.61
N ILE A 98 9.06 -4.44 3.45
CA ILE A 98 9.30 -3.38 4.44
C ILE A 98 8.07 -2.50 4.62
N VAL A 99 7.42 -2.10 3.54
CA VAL A 99 6.19 -1.30 3.61
C VAL A 99 5.08 -2.03 4.36
N ARG A 100 5.01 -3.36 4.24
CA ARG A 100 4.05 -4.16 5.02
C ARG A 100 4.38 -4.22 6.51
N CYS A 101 5.60 -3.88 6.95
CA CYS A 101 5.89 -3.67 8.38
C CYS A 101 5.07 -2.50 8.98
N SER A 102 4.39 -1.71 8.16
CA SER A 102 3.38 -0.76 8.61
C SER A 102 2.34 -1.40 9.53
N TYR A 103 2.03 -2.69 9.34
CA TYR A 103 1.13 -3.43 10.24
C TYR A 103 1.66 -3.50 11.67
N ILE A 104 2.97 -3.69 11.86
CA ILE A 104 3.59 -3.68 13.20
C ILE A 104 3.35 -2.32 13.88
N ILE A 105 3.64 -1.24 13.15
CA ILE A 105 3.47 0.12 13.68
C ILE A 105 2.00 0.38 13.99
N THR A 106 1.08 -0.02 13.12
CA THR A 106 -0.36 0.15 13.33
C THR A 106 -0.86 -0.68 14.52
N LEU A 107 -0.37 -1.90 14.70
CA LEU A 107 -0.74 -2.78 15.79
C LEU A 107 -0.23 -2.23 17.12
N VAL A 108 1.04 -1.82 17.18
CA VAL A 108 1.63 -1.18 18.37
C VAL A 108 0.90 0.12 18.72
N ALA A 109 0.60 0.96 17.72
CA ALA A 109 -0.17 2.17 17.96
C ALA A 109 -1.61 1.86 18.43
N GLY A 110 -2.20 0.77 17.96
CA GLY A 110 -3.50 0.27 18.38
C GLY A 110 -3.55 -0.03 19.89
N PHE A 111 -2.47 -0.59 20.44
CA PHE A 111 -2.37 -0.84 21.89
C PHE A 111 -2.47 0.46 22.71
N PHE A 112 -1.75 1.50 22.25
CA PHE A 112 -1.71 2.77 22.99
C PHE A 112 -2.93 3.66 22.73
N LEU A 113 -3.44 3.70 21.49
CA LEU A 113 -4.50 4.63 21.10
C LEU A 113 -5.91 4.08 21.32
N PHE A 114 -6.08 2.77 21.16
CA PHE A 114 -7.39 2.11 21.26
C PHE A 114 -7.50 1.22 22.52
N HIS A 115 -6.47 1.22 23.38
CA HIS A 115 -6.40 0.40 24.61
C HIS A 115 -6.64 -1.10 24.35
N ASN A 116 -6.30 -1.58 23.15
CA ASN A 116 -6.36 -3.00 22.84
C ASN A 116 -5.28 -3.72 23.65
N THR A 117 -5.64 -4.81 24.31
CA THR A 117 -4.66 -5.67 24.99
C THR A 117 -4.06 -6.62 23.96
N PRO A 118 -2.71 -6.55 23.72
CA PRO A 118 -2.07 -7.48 22.80
C PRO A 118 -2.14 -8.89 23.39
N ASP A 119 -2.39 -9.87 22.57
CA ASP A 119 -2.33 -11.25 22.96
C ASP A 119 -0.96 -11.88 22.60
N THR A 120 -0.78 -13.16 22.96
CA THR A 120 0.46 -13.90 22.70
C THR A 120 0.74 -14.01 21.19
N PHE A 121 -0.29 -14.12 20.36
CA PHE A 121 -0.14 -14.25 18.91
C PHE A 121 0.34 -12.95 18.29
N ASP A 122 -0.09 -11.79 18.79
CA ASP A 122 0.41 -10.49 18.35
C ASP A 122 1.92 -10.34 18.55
N TYR A 123 2.42 -10.75 19.73
CA TYR A 123 3.86 -10.71 20.03
C TYR A 123 4.66 -11.67 19.13
N ILE A 124 4.15 -12.89 18.90
CA ILE A 124 4.78 -13.87 18.01
C ILE A 124 4.83 -13.31 16.58
N ALA A 125 3.73 -12.73 16.10
CA ALA A 125 3.65 -12.15 14.77
C ALA A 125 4.65 -11.00 14.59
N ILE A 126 4.73 -10.07 15.55
CA ILE A 126 5.72 -8.97 15.53
C ILE A 126 7.13 -9.52 15.44
N ALA A 127 7.48 -10.51 16.32
CA ALA A 127 8.80 -11.12 16.32
C ALA A 127 9.15 -11.76 14.96
N LEU A 128 8.23 -12.55 14.40
CA LEU A 128 8.41 -13.17 13.08
C LEU A 128 8.52 -12.14 11.95
N MET A 129 7.74 -11.06 11.98
CA MET A 129 7.85 -9.99 10.97
C MET A 129 9.22 -9.30 11.03
N ILE A 130 9.73 -9.02 12.22
CA ILE A 130 11.06 -8.42 12.41
C ILE A 130 12.13 -9.38 11.87
N VAL A 131 12.10 -10.65 12.30
CA VAL A 131 13.06 -11.67 11.87
C VAL A 131 13.01 -11.86 10.33
N GLY A 132 11.81 -12.00 9.76
CA GLY A 132 11.62 -12.13 8.32
C GLY A 132 12.20 -10.93 7.56
N THR A 133 11.96 -9.70 8.05
CA THR A 133 12.48 -8.48 7.45
C THR A 133 14.00 -8.41 7.50
N VAL A 134 14.61 -8.77 8.63
CA VAL A 134 16.08 -8.81 8.78
C VAL A 134 16.70 -9.85 7.84
N ILE A 135 16.09 -11.04 7.72
CA ILE A 135 16.58 -12.11 6.84
C ILE A 135 16.41 -11.75 5.36
N LEU A 136 15.41 -10.92 5.00
CA LEU A 136 15.27 -10.39 3.64
C LEU A 136 16.50 -9.58 3.19
N ASN A 137 17.43 -9.36 4.08
CA ASN A 137 18.69 -8.67 3.86
C ASN A 137 18.43 -7.26 3.31
N LEU A 138 18.47 -6.30 4.20
CA LEU A 138 18.14 -4.90 3.93
C LEU A 138 19.31 -4.20 3.19
N ASP A 139 19.79 -4.81 2.10
CA ASP A 139 20.84 -4.24 1.26
C ASP A 139 20.20 -3.35 0.20
N GLY A 140 20.51 -2.07 0.22
CA GLY A 140 20.13 -1.17 -0.86
C GLY A 140 19.79 0.26 -0.42
N THR A 141 19.89 1.18 -1.36
CA THR A 141 19.69 2.62 -1.16
C THR A 141 18.21 2.98 -0.89
N GLY A 142 17.25 2.17 -1.35
CA GLY A 142 15.82 2.41 -1.19
C GLY A 142 15.22 2.09 0.18
N ILE A 143 15.98 1.47 1.11
CA ILE A 143 15.45 0.96 2.39
C ILE A 143 14.95 2.09 3.30
N LEU A 144 15.70 3.18 3.41
CA LEU A 144 15.29 4.32 4.22
C LEU A 144 13.94 4.87 3.77
N PHE A 145 13.76 5.01 2.46
CA PHE A 145 12.48 5.46 1.90
C PHE A 145 11.37 4.42 2.09
N ALA A 146 11.69 3.12 2.07
CA ALA A 146 10.72 2.06 2.37
C ALA A 146 10.25 2.11 3.83
N LEU A 147 11.17 2.33 4.78
CA LEU A 147 10.83 2.51 6.21
C LEU A 147 9.99 3.76 6.44
N LEU A 148 10.36 4.89 5.81
CA LEU A 148 9.56 6.11 5.86
C LEU A 148 8.16 5.88 5.24
N ALA A 149 8.08 5.16 4.12
CA ALA A 149 6.81 4.79 3.52
C ALA A 149 5.97 3.92 4.48
N ALA A 150 6.58 2.94 5.17
CA ALA A 150 5.87 2.13 6.16
C ALA A 150 5.31 2.98 7.32
N ALA A 151 6.10 3.93 7.84
CA ALA A 151 5.65 4.84 8.88
C ALA A 151 4.50 5.74 8.40
N CYS A 152 4.61 6.31 7.20
CA CYS A 152 3.54 7.13 6.61
C CYS A 152 2.27 6.32 6.33
N ALA A 153 2.39 5.07 5.85
CA ALA A 153 1.25 4.18 5.64
C ALA A 153 0.51 3.89 6.96
N SER A 154 1.27 3.59 8.03
CA SER A 154 0.70 3.38 9.36
C SER A 154 -0.01 4.62 9.87
N ALA A 155 0.62 5.77 9.77
CA ALA A 155 0.02 7.06 10.16
C ALA A 155 -1.29 7.30 9.40
N ALA A 156 -1.32 7.07 8.09
CA ALA A 156 -2.52 7.21 7.29
C ALA A 156 -3.63 6.28 7.76
N HIS A 157 -3.34 4.98 7.98
CA HIS A 157 -4.33 4.00 8.46
C HIS A 157 -4.90 4.37 9.85
N ILE A 158 -4.03 4.77 10.78
CA ILE A 158 -4.45 5.19 12.14
C ILE A 158 -5.35 6.42 12.07
N LEU A 159 -4.96 7.44 11.29
CA LEU A 159 -5.72 8.67 11.13
C LEU A 159 -7.08 8.43 10.46
N VAL A 160 -7.14 7.55 9.44
CA VAL A 160 -8.40 7.11 8.83
C VAL A 160 -9.29 6.40 9.86
N SER A 161 -8.72 5.56 10.71
CA SER A 161 -9.47 4.84 11.76
C SER A 161 -10.01 5.80 12.81
N LEU A 162 -9.21 6.78 13.25
CA LEU A 162 -9.62 7.81 14.20
C LEU A 162 -10.67 8.78 13.65
N GLY A 163 -10.56 9.10 12.35
CA GLY A 163 -11.53 9.96 11.65
C GLY A 163 -12.84 9.25 11.32
N GLY A 164 -12.81 7.92 11.15
CA GLY A 164 -13.93 7.09 10.71
C GLY A 164 -14.97 6.74 11.76
N ILE A 165 -14.81 7.21 13.00
CA ILE A 165 -15.74 6.89 14.09
C ILE A 165 -17.16 7.40 13.81
N GLN A 166 -17.31 8.43 12.97
CA GLN A 166 -18.59 9.07 12.65
C GLN A 166 -18.96 9.03 11.16
N LEU A 167 -18.14 8.42 10.29
CA LEU A 167 -18.29 8.46 8.83
C LEU A 167 -18.09 7.11 8.18
N ASP A 168 -18.64 6.96 6.96
CA ASP A 168 -18.30 5.83 6.08
C ASP A 168 -16.79 5.84 5.78
N LYS A 169 -16.12 4.71 6.12
CA LYS A 169 -14.69 4.53 5.90
C LYS A 169 -14.27 4.73 4.44
N GLY A 170 -15.17 4.45 3.50
CA GLY A 170 -14.93 4.64 2.07
C GLY A 170 -14.82 6.11 1.68
N VAL A 171 -15.62 6.97 2.30
CA VAL A 171 -15.60 8.43 2.08
C VAL A 171 -14.28 9.02 2.59
N ILE A 172 -13.87 8.63 3.80
CA ILE A 172 -12.60 9.10 4.38
C ILE A 172 -11.43 8.62 3.55
N ALA A 173 -11.44 7.35 3.13
CA ALA A 173 -10.39 6.79 2.28
C ALA A 173 -10.28 7.54 0.95
N PHE A 174 -11.41 7.88 0.30
CA PHE A 174 -11.40 8.66 -0.94
C PHE A 174 -10.76 10.04 -0.73
N TRP A 175 -11.21 10.80 0.28
CA TRP A 175 -10.68 12.14 0.52
C TRP A 175 -9.20 12.12 0.92
N SER A 176 -8.77 11.11 1.68
CA SER A 176 -7.35 10.93 2.01
C SER A 176 -6.51 10.65 0.76
N VAL A 177 -7.00 9.82 -0.16
CA VAL A 177 -6.33 9.56 -1.45
C VAL A 177 -6.32 10.80 -2.32
N PHE A 178 -7.41 11.57 -2.37
CA PHE A 178 -7.50 12.82 -3.13
C PHE A 178 -6.48 13.86 -2.65
N ILE A 179 -6.43 14.09 -1.34
CA ILE A 179 -5.44 15.01 -0.75
C ILE A 179 -4.03 14.48 -0.95
N GLY A 180 -3.82 13.17 -0.81
CA GLY A 180 -2.53 12.53 -1.10
C GLY A 180 -2.06 12.74 -2.53
N ALA A 181 -2.96 12.63 -3.51
CA ALA A 181 -2.67 12.94 -4.92
C ALA A 181 -2.30 14.42 -5.11
N LEU A 182 -2.99 15.34 -4.45
CA LEU A 182 -2.64 16.77 -4.48
C LEU A 182 -1.25 17.02 -3.91
N VAL A 183 -0.89 16.39 -2.78
CA VAL A 183 0.45 16.49 -2.19
C VAL A 183 1.52 15.99 -3.16
N LEU A 184 1.29 14.85 -3.82
CA LEU A 184 2.19 14.31 -4.85
C LEU A 184 2.37 15.29 -6.01
N ILE A 185 1.29 15.89 -6.52
CA ILE A 185 1.34 16.87 -7.61
C ILE A 185 2.14 18.10 -7.19
N ILE A 186 1.84 18.67 -6.00
CA ILE A 186 2.55 19.84 -5.47
C ILE A 186 4.05 19.53 -5.33
N PHE A 187 4.39 18.36 -4.77
CA PHE A 187 5.78 17.93 -4.63
C PHE A 187 6.48 17.80 -5.99
N THR A 188 5.79 17.20 -6.99
CA THR A 188 6.34 17.03 -8.35
C THR A 188 6.57 18.37 -9.03
N VAL A 189 5.66 19.33 -8.85
CA VAL A 189 5.83 20.70 -9.39
C VAL A 189 7.01 21.39 -8.69
N ALA A 190 7.07 21.33 -7.36
CA ALA A 190 8.12 21.99 -6.55
C ALA A 190 9.52 21.43 -6.87
N THR A 191 9.64 20.13 -7.14
CA THR A 191 10.92 19.49 -7.51
C THR A 191 11.26 19.59 -9.00
N GLY A 192 10.41 20.25 -9.79
CA GLY A 192 10.61 20.39 -11.25
C GLY A 192 10.38 19.09 -12.04
N GLY A 193 9.80 18.08 -11.41
CA GLY A 193 9.51 16.77 -12.04
C GLY A 193 8.60 16.88 -13.27
N MET A 194 7.73 17.90 -13.31
CA MET A 194 6.85 18.16 -14.46
C MET A 194 7.62 18.43 -15.77
N LYS A 195 8.82 19.02 -15.69
CA LYS A 195 9.67 19.26 -16.88
C LYS A 195 10.13 17.94 -17.51
N LYS A 196 10.17 16.87 -16.73
CA LYS A 196 10.62 15.53 -17.16
C LYS A 196 9.50 14.71 -17.82
N ILE A 197 8.29 15.24 -17.93
CA ILE A 197 7.16 14.52 -18.56
C ILE A 197 7.45 14.17 -20.03
N ARG A 198 8.24 15.02 -20.72
CA ARG A 198 8.63 14.79 -22.12
C ARG A 198 9.62 13.64 -22.30
N SER A 199 10.35 13.26 -21.26
CA SER A 199 11.29 12.13 -21.27
C SER A 199 10.64 10.80 -20.90
N MET A 200 9.38 10.82 -20.45
CA MET A 200 8.64 9.63 -20.08
C MET A 200 8.35 8.77 -21.30
N SER A 201 8.64 7.47 -21.20
CA SER A 201 8.26 6.50 -22.23
C SER A 201 6.75 6.25 -22.20
N PHE A 202 6.17 5.97 -23.37
CA PHE A 202 4.77 5.54 -23.47
C PHE A 202 4.47 4.30 -22.61
N VAL A 203 5.41 3.35 -22.56
CA VAL A 203 5.30 2.13 -21.74
C VAL A 203 5.28 2.48 -20.25
N ASP A 204 6.14 3.42 -19.81
CA ASP A 204 6.16 3.85 -18.39
C ASP A 204 4.81 4.45 -18.01
N GLY A 205 4.23 5.29 -18.88
CA GLY A 205 2.92 5.89 -18.65
C GLY A 205 1.80 4.86 -18.53
N ILE A 206 1.74 3.88 -19.42
CA ILE A 206 0.75 2.79 -19.36
C ILE A 206 0.92 1.99 -18.06
N CYS A 207 2.13 1.64 -17.68
CA CYS A 207 2.38 0.89 -16.46
C CYS A 207 1.92 1.66 -15.21
N LEU A 208 2.13 2.98 -15.15
CA LEU A 208 1.67 3.81 -14.04
C LEU A 208 0.14 3.93 -13.98
N ILE A 209 -0.51 4.05 -15.14
CA ILE A 209 -1.98 4.04 -15.22
C ILE A 209 -2.53 2.70 -14.74
N LEU A 210 -1.96 1.59 -15.25
CA LEU A 210 -2.38 0.25 -14.83
C LEU A 210 -2.14 0.01 -13.33
N ALA A 211 -1.04 0.51 -12.76
CA ALA A 211 -0.79 0.43 -11.33
C ALA A 211 -1.86 1.18 -10.51
N GLY A 212 -2.25 2.39 -10.95
CA GLY A 212 -3.30 3.19 -10.32
C GLY A 212 -4.69 2.54 -10.37
N ILE A 213 -5.00 1.83 -11.46
CA ILE A 213 -6.27 1.08 -11.60
C ILE A 213 -6.23 -0.24 -10.81
N ALA A 214 -5.12 -0.96 -10.89
CA ALA A 214 -4.98 -2.29 -10.29
C ALA A 214 -5.07 -2.25 -8.75
N TYR A 215 -4.60 -1.19 -8.11
CA TYR A 215 -4.62 -1.08 -6.66
C TYR A 215 -6.05 -1.14 -6.07
N PRO A 216 -6.99 -0.25 -6.42
CA PRO A 216 -8.36 -0.30 -5.88
C PRO A 216 -9.11 -1.55 -6.36
N LEU A 217 -8.83 -2.06 -7.56
CA LEU A 217 -9.42 -3.30 -8.07
C LEU A 217 -9.02 -4.51 -7.21
N ALA A 218 -7.74 -4.60 -6.82
CA ALA A 218 -7.28 -5.66 -5.93
C ALA A 218 -8.00 -5.62 -4.56
N TYR A 219 -8.19 -4.41 -4.01
CA TYR A 219 -8.89 -4.24 -2.74
C TYR A 219 -10.39 -4.49 -2.82
N ASP A 220 -11.04 -4.17 -3.95
CA ASP A 220 -12.46 -4.52 -4.17
C ASP A 220 -12.64 -6.04 -4.22
N PHE A 221 -11.78 -6.74 -4.98
CA PHE A 221 -11.80 -8.20 -5.04
C PHE A 221 -11.51 -8.85 -3.69
N TYR A 222 -10.56 -8.27 -2.92
CA TYR A 222 -10.28 -8.71 -1.56
C TYR A 222 -11.49 -8.51 -0.63
N GLY A 223 -12.16 -7.36 -0.70
CA GLY A 223 -13.37 -7.09 0.07
C GLY A 223 -14.49 -8.09 -0.22
N ARG A 224 -14.71 -8.44 -1.51
CA ARG A 224 -15.66 -9.49 -1.91
C ARG A 224 -15.22 -10.87 -1.41
N ALA A 225 -13.93 -11.16 -1.46
CA ALA A 225 -13.40 -12.41 -0.93
C ALA A 225 -13.67 -12.55 0.57
N VAL A 226 -13.40 -11.48 1.35
CA VAL A 226 -13.65 -11.46 2.80
C VAL A 226 -15.12 -11.63 3.13
N SER A 227 -16.03 -10.99 2.39
CA SER A 227 -17.47 -11.14 2.60
C SER A 227 -17.99 -12.55 2.33
N LEU A 228 -17.31 -13.32 1.47
CA LEU A 228 -17.72 -14.69 1.07
C LEU A 228 -17.00 -15.79 1.83
N SER A 229 -15.77 -15.56 2.29
CA SER A 229 -14.91 -16.61 2.85
C SER A 229 -14.24 -16.21 4.18
N GLY A 230 -14.54 -15.04 4.72
CA GLY A 230 -14.01 -14.56 6.00
C GLY A 230 -12.48 -14.52 6.04
N SER A 231 -11.90 -14.98 7.15
CA SER A 231 -10.45 -14.94 7.43
C SER A 231 -9.60 -15.68 6.40
N TYR A 232 -10.12 -16.75 5.77
CA TYR A 232 -9.39 -17.50 4.75
C TYR A 232 -8.92 -16.64 3.58
N SER A 233 -9.67 -15.58 3.25
CA SER A 233 -9.29 -14.62 2.21
C SER A 233 -8.02 -13.85 2.56
N GLY A 234 -7.84 -13.55 3.84
CA GLY A 234 -6.64 -12.87 4.35
C GLY A 234 -5.38 -13.72 4.15
N TYR A 235 -5.47 -15.02 4.41
CA TYR A 235 -4.35 -15.95 4.20
C TYR A 235 -3.89 -15.96 2.75
N ILE A 236 -4.83 -16.11 1.81
CA ILE A 236 -4.52 -16.12 0.39
C ILE A 236 -3.95 -14.77 -0.05
N PHE A 237 -4.53 -13.65 0.41
CA PHE A 237 -4.05 -12.33 0.05
C PHE A 237 -2.64 -12.04 0.57
N ASN A 238 -2.24 -12.61 1.70
CA ASN A 238 -0.90 -12.48 2.25
C ASN A 238 0.18 -13.18 1.39
N LEU A 239 -0.20 -14.17 0.57
CA LEU A 239 0.71 -14.79 -0.41
C LEU A 239 1.17 -13.81 -1.51
N THR A 240 0.58 -12.60 -1.58
CA THR A 240 0.99 -11.53 -2.52
C THR A 240 2.51 -11.32 -2.53
N ILE A 241 3.19 -11.46 -1.39
CA ILE A 241 4.65 -11.25 -1.28
C ILE A 241 5.40 -12.31 -2.08
N ILE A 242 5.02 -13.60 -1.96
CA ILE A 242 5.66 -14.69 -2.73
C ILE A 242 5.36 -14.54 -4.22
N VAL A 243 4.09 -14.30 -4.56
CA VAL A 243 3.68 -14.11 -5.96
C VAL A 243 4.46 -12.95 -6.58
N MET A 244 4.55 -11.82 -5.88
CA MET A 244 5.31 -10.67 -6.33
C MET A 244 6.80 -10.98 -6.47
N MET A 245 7.41 -11.73 -5.52
CA MET A 245 8.81 -12.11 -5.58
C MET A 245 9.11 -12.99 -6.80
N ILE A 246 8.23 -13.95 -7.11
CA ILE A 246 8.32 -14.77 -8.31
C ILE A 246 8.19 -13.90 -9.56
N CYS A 247 7.15 -13.07 -9.63
CA CYS A 247 6.90 -12.20 -10.77
C CYS A 247 8.02 -11.17 -10.96
N SER A 248 8.57 -10.57 -9.89
CA SER A 248 9.68 -9.61 -9.99
C SER A 248 10.96 -10.29 -10.48
N SER A 249 11.23 -11.54 -10.07
CA SER A 249 12.38 -12.29 -10.56
C SER A 249 12.29 -12.60 -12.06
N VAL A 250 11.08 -12.85 -12.57
CA VAL A 250 10.85 -13.16 -14.00
C VAL A 250 10.81 -11.87 -14.84
N VAL A 251 10.01 -10.88 -14.43
CA VAL A 251 9.74 -9.66 -15.23
C VAL A 251 10.86 -8.64 -15.09
N LEU A 252 11.33 -8.41 -13.87
CA LEU A 252 12.34 -7.39 -13.57
C LEU A 252 13.75 -7.98 -13.51
N LYS A 253 13.88 -9.31 -13.59
CA LYS A 253 15.15 -10.05 -13.43
C LYS A 253 15.84 -9.73 -12.09
N GLU A 254 15.07 -9.47 -11.04
CA GLU A 254 15.57 -9.24 -9.70
C GLU A 254 16.18 -10.53 -9.13
N LYS A 255 17.39 -10.45 -8.55
CA LYS A 255 18.07 -11.62 -7.97
C LYS A 255 17.46 -11.99 -6.63
N VAL A 256 16.78 -13.12 -6.59
CA VAL A 256 16.22 -13.70 -5.37
C VAL A 256 17.15 -14.80 -4.88
N SER A 257 17.83 -14.60 -3.75
CA SER A 257 18.63 -15.64 -3.10
C SER A 257 17.75 -16.53 -2.21
N GLY A 258 18.22 -17.74 -1.89
CA GLY A 258 17.50 -18.64 -0.97
C GLY A 258 17.25 -18.00 0.41
N LYS A 259 18.17 -17.17 0.90
CA LYS A 259 17.98 -16.39 2.14
C LYS A 259 16.79 -15.44 2.05
N LYS A 260 16.66 -14.71 0.93
CA LYS A 260 15.55 -13.79 0.70
C LYS A 260 14.21 -14.52 0.59
N PHE A 261 14.21 -15.70 -0.01
CA PHE A 261 13.02 -16.55 -0.06
C PHE A 261 12.62 -17.03 1.33
N LEU A 262 13.57 -17.49 2.15
CA LEU A 262 13.33 -17.89 3.55
C LEU A 262 12.76 -16.71 4.36
N GLY A 263 13.35 -15.51 4.24
CA GLY A 263 12.84 -14.31 4.90
C GLY A 263 11.40 -13.98 4.53
N ALA A 264 11.04 -14.12 3.24
CA ALA A 264 9.67 -13.92 2.77
C ALA A 264 8.70 -14.97 3.36
N CYS A 265 9.11 -16.24 3.45
CA CYS A 265 8.31 -17.29 4.07
C CYS A 265 8.05 -17.02 5.57
N ILE A 266 9.08 -16.61 6.32
CA ILE A 266 8.94 -16.24 7.74
C ILE A 266 8.02 -15.03 7.89
N PHE A 267 8.17 -14.02 7.04
CA PHE A 267 7.31 -12.85 7.05
C PHE A 267 5.84 -13.19 6.78
N ILE A 268 5.59 -14.11 5.85
CA ILE A 268 4.24 -14.59 5.56
C ILE A 268 3.68 -15.40 6.73
N ALA A 269 4.50 -16.25 7.37
CA ALA A 269 4.08 -16.97 8.56
C ALA A 269 3.60 -16.01 9.67
N ALA A 270 4.27 -14.86 9.83
CA ALA A 270 3.82 -13.82 10.75
C ALA A 270 2.44 -13.25 10.38
N LEU A 271 2.21 -12.98 9.09
CA LEU A 271 0.90 -12.48 8.62
C LEU A 271 -0.20 -13.54 8.78
N PHE A 272 0.13 -14.82 8.68
CA PHE A 272 -0.81 -15.90 8.97
C PHE A 272 -1.17 -15.93 10.47
N VAL A 273 -0.19 -15.76 11.36
CA VAL A 273 -0.43 -15.71 12.82
C VAL A 273 -1.40 -14.58 13.16
N ILE A 274 -1.20 -13.37 12.60
CA ILE A 274 -2.13 -12.24 12.78
C ILE A 274 -3.55 -12.56 12.26
N ALA A 275 -3.65 -13.26 11.14
CA ALA A 275 -4.94 -13.54 10.54
C ALA A 275 -5.69 -14.71 11.21
N CYS A 276 -5.01 -15.56 12.02
CA CYS A 276 -5.62 -16.64 12.80
C CYS A 276 -6.24 -16.14 14.12
N ASN A 277 -5.88 -14.94 14.54
CA ASN A 277 -6.37 -14.29 15.75
C ASN A 277 -7.54 -13.34 15.42
#